data_fafc6dc6cc7e20d49a0e4cd94f0d9f68
#
_entry.id   fafc6dc6cc7e20d49a0e4cd94f0d9f68
#
_cell.length_a   1.000
_cell.length_b   1.000
_cell.length_c   1.000
_cell.angle_alpha   90.00
_cell.angle_beta   90.00
_cell.angle_gamma   90.00
#
_symmetry.space_group_name_H-M   'P 1'
#
loop_
_entity.id
_entity.type
_entity.pdbx_description
1 polymer ?
#
loop_
_entity_poly.entity_id
_entity_poly.type
_entity_poly.pdbx_seq_one_letter_code
_entity_poly.pdbx_strand_id
1 'polypeptide(L)'
;MKKLVSRTLLAALSALALWPAVFCMHPRLVLAQNDSVQVIHVTAKRYEYSPAPIHVKSGSRIQLQITATDHDHGFSILTVPDGADSNGSAGLVFTSPQECWQLKKGETTNIEFLAQTPGTYSFKCCHTCGIGHRGMKGQLIVDR
;
A
#
# COMPACT_ATOMS: atom_id res chain seq x y z
N MET A 1 60.33 -62.04 35.83
CA MET A 1 60.87 -62.03 34.45
C MET A 1 60.36 -60.79 33.75
N LYS A 2 61.31 -59.95 33.34
CA LYS A 2 61.06 -58.62 32.74
C LYS A 2 60.71 -58.78 31.26
N LYS A 3 59.70 -58.11 30.76
CA LYS A 3 59.56 -57.81 29.31
C LYS A 3 59.20 -56.36 29.11
N LEU A 4 60.12 -55.70 28.50
CA LEU A 4 60.11 -54.34 27.97
C LEU A 4 59.16 -54.28 26.82
N VAL A 5 58.25 -53.26 26.77
CA VAL A 5 57.46 -52.97 25.61
C VAL A 5 57.77 -51.57 25.18
N SER A 6 58.20 -51.47 23.95
CA SER A 6 58.65 -50.29 23.21
C SER A 6 57.56 -49.31 22.97
N ARG A 7 57.86 -48.02 23.18
CA ARG A 7 57.03 -46.87 22.82
C ARG A 7 57.28 -46.51 21.36
N THR A 8 56.30 -46.63 20.54
CA THR A 8 56.28 -45.96 19.20
C THR A 8 55.34 -44.80 19.23
N LEU A 9 55.91 -43.58 19.14
CA LEU A 9 55.17 -42.32 18.89
C LEU A 9 54.79 -42.29 17.43
N LEU A 10 53.46 -42.24 17.16
CA LEU A 10 52.93 -41.83 15.86
C LEU A 10 52.48 -40.37 16.00
N ALA A 11 53.23 -39.51 15.35
CA ALA A 11 52.88 -38.13 15.19
C ALA A 11 51.79 -38.01 14.07
N ALA A 12 50.58 -37.69 14.46
CA ALA A 12 49.52 -37.37 13.51
C ALA A 12 49.59 -35.87 13.13
N LEU A 13 50.03 -35.60 11.91
CA LEU A 13 49.98 -34.29 11.29
C LEU A 13 48.51 -33.97 10.89
N SER A 14 47.86 -33.14 11.69
CA SER A 14 46.54 -32.56 11.35
C SER A 14 46.73 -31.40 10.37
N ALA A 15 46.50 -31.65 9.09
CA ALA A 15 46.38 -30.59 8.07
C ALA A 15 45.05 -29.84 8.26
N LEU A 16 45.09 -28.64 8.85
CA LEU A 16 43.95 -27.69 8.81
C LEU A 16 43.79 -27.18 7.38
N ALA A 17 42.84 -27.70 6.70
CA ALA A 17 42.35 -27.13 5.42
C ALA A 17 41.59 -25.81 5.72
N LEU A 18 42.27 -24.68 5.53
CA LEU A 18 41.66 -23.35 5.48
C LEU A 18 40.86 -23.25 4.18
N TRP A 19 39.54 -23.48 4.27
CA TRP A 19 38.62 -23.24 3.17
C TRP A 19 38.32 -21.74 3.14
N PRO A 20 38.71 -20.99 2.08
CA PRO A 20 38.30 -19.59 1.96
C PRO A 20 36.80 -19.56 1.69
N ALA A 21 36.01 -19.11 2.67
CA ALA A 21 34.62 -18.76 2.47
C ALA A 21 34.56 -17.54 1.52
N VAL A 22 34.46 -17.79 0.21
CA VAL A 22 34.15 -16.77 -0.77
C VAL A 22 32.72 -16.31 -0.49
N PHE A 23 32.60 -15.26 0.29
CA PHE A 23 31.34 -14.56 0.54
C PHE A 23 30.94 -13.88 -0.78
N CYS A 24 30.19 -14.59 -1.60
CA CYS A 24 29.67 -14.09 -2.85
C CYS A 24 28.64 -12.98 -2.53
N MET A 25 29.13 -11.74 -2.36
CA MET A 25 28.31 -10.55 -2.25
C MET A 25 27.58 -10.37 -3.59
N HIS A 26 26.39 -10.95 -3.72
CA HIS A 26 25.51 -10.61 -4.82
C HIS A 26 25.00 -9.19 -4.57
N PRO A 27 25.29 -8.22 -5.45
CA PRO A 27 24.67 -6.93 -5.37
C PRO A 27 23.17 -7.15 -5.58
N ARG A 28 22.38 -7.02 -4.51
CA ARG A 28 20.94 -6.88 -4.66
C ARG A 28 20.73 -5.57 -5.37
N LEU A 29 20.34 -5.65 -6.62
CA LEU A 29 19.73 -4.53 -7.33
C LEU A 29 18.47 -4.15 -6.55
N VAL A 30 18.62 -3.20 -5.64
CA VAL A 30 17.49 -2.50 -5.05
C VAL A 30 16.91 -1.67 -6.19
N LEU A 31 15.89 -2.21 -6.87
CA LEU A 31 15.06 -1.42 -7.75
C LEU A 31 14.51 -0.29 -6.88
N ALA A 32 15.00 0.92 -7.11
CA ALA A 32 14.43 2.12 -6.50
C ALA A 32 12.96 2.16 -6.88
N GLN A 33 12.09 1.82 -5.93
CA GLN A 33 10.67 2.07 -6.09
C GLN A 33 10.53 3.57 -6.29
N ASN A 34 9.96 3.95 -7.42
CA ASN A 34 9.71 5.35 -7.73
C ASN A 34 8.64 5.82 -6.72
N ASP A 35 9.07 6.44 -5.63
CA ASP A 35 8.23 6.91 -4.52
C ASP A 35 7.40 8.15 -4.93
N SER A 36 7.20 8.36 -6.25
CA SER A 36 6.40 9.46 -6.75
C SER A 36 4.94 9.26 -6.36
N VAL A 37 4.40 10.24 -5.65
CA VAL A 37 2.98 10.31 -5.32
C VAL A 37 2.21 10.70 -6.58
N GLN A 38 1.25 9.87 -7.00
CA GLN A 38 0.33 10.23 -8.08
C GLN A 38 -0.78 11.13 -7.53
N VAL A 39 -0.81 12.37 -8.00
CA VAL A 39 -1.85 13.33 -7.62
C VAL A 39 -3.03 13.21 -8.58
N ILE A 40 -4.25 13.09 -8.04
CA ILE A 40 -5.49 13.00 -8.80
C ILE A 40 -6.45 14.08 -8.29
N HIS A 41 -6.82 15.00 -9.18
CA HIS A 41 -7.79 16.04 -8.89
C HIS A 41 -9.20 15.51 -9.08
N VAL A 42 -10.03 15.68 -8.05
CA VAL A 42 -11.44 15.25 -8.05
C VAL A 42 -12.31 16.45 -7.69
N THR A 43 -13.36 16.65 -8.44
CA THR A 43 -14.39 17.66 -8.12
C THR A 43 -15.59 16.97 -7.48
N ALA A 44 -16.04 17.49 -6.34
CA ALA A 44 -17.29 17.11 -5.70
C ALA A 44 -18.33 18.19 -5.91
N LYS A 45 -19.46 17.85 -6.53
CA LYS A 45 -20.63 18.73 -6.71
C LYS A 45 -21.91 17.89 -6.70
N ARG A 46 -23.07 18.50 -6.60
CA ARG A 46 -24.38 17.81 -6.55
C ARG A 46 -24.70 17.09 -7.86
N TYR A 47 -24.78 15.80 -7.90
CA TYR A 47 -24.55 14.76 -6.86
C TYR A 47 -23.56 13.78 -7.45
N GLU A 48 -22.36 14.24 -7.72
CA GLU A 48 -21.33 13.46 -8.42
C GLU A 48 -19.91 13.81 -7.93
N TYR A 49 -19.00 12.87 -8.15
CA TYR A 49 -17.57 13.09 -8.15
C TYR A 49 -17.05 12.99 -9.58
N SER A 50 -16.12 13.83 -9.96
CA SER A 50 -15.53 13.80 -11.31
C SER A 50 -14.01 13.95 -11.21
N PRO A 51 -13.24 13.04 -11.82
CA PRO A 51 -13.69 11.85 -12.57
C PRO A 51 -14.24 10.73 -11.66
N ALA A 52 -15.13 9.90 -12.24
CA ALA A 52 -15.54 8.63 -11.70
C ALA A 52 -15.90 7.70 -12.89
N PRO A 53 -15.34 6.46 -12.95
CA PRO A 53 -14.41 5.87 -12.00
C PRO A 53 -13.01 6.53 -12.01
N ILE A 54 -12.28 6.35 -10.90
CA ILE A 54 -10.88 6.77 -10.75
C ILE A 54 -10.01 5.54 -10.94
N HIS A 55 -9.02 5.58 -11.85
CA HIS A 55 -8.10 4.48 -12.08
C HIS A 55 -6.71 4.77 -11.50
N VAL A 56 -6.15 3.81 -10.78
CA VAL A 56 -4.80 3.86 -10.21
C VAL A 56 -4.12 2.50 -10.34
N LYS A 57 -2.79 2.45 -10.30
CA LYS A 57 -2.04 1.19 -10.35
C LYS A 57 -1.78 0.64 -8.95
N SER A 58 -1.79 -0.68 -8.83
CA SER A 58 -1.36 -1.36 -7.60
C SER A 58 0.10 -1.03 -7.26
N GLY A 59 0.37 -0.84 -5.98
CA GLY A 59 1.68 -0.44 -5.45
C GLY A 59 1.96 1.06 -5.51
N SER A 60 1.04 1.88 -6.06
CA SER A 60 1.23 3.34 -6.15
C SER A 60 0.79 4.07 -4.89
N ARG A 61 1.54 5.13 -4.54
CA ARG A 61 1.10 6.14 -3.56
C ARG A 61 0.22 7.15 -4.27
N ILE A 62 -0.97 7.35 -3.74
CA ILE A 62 -2.01 8.22 -4.33
C ILE A 62 -2.32 9.37 -3.39
N GLN A 63 -2.45 10.57 -3.94
CA GLN A 63 -3.04 11.72 -3.28
C GLN A 63 -4.28 12.15 -4.07
N LEU A 64 -5.46 11.93 -3.50
CA LEU A 64 -6.69 12.53 -4.02
C LEU A 64 -6.79 13.97 -3.50
N GLN A 65 -6.88 14.92 -4.40
CA GLN A 65 -7.17 16.33 -4.10
C GLN A 65 -8.63 16.62 -4.48
N ILE A 66 -9.52 16.54 -3.48
CA ILE A 66 -10.96 16.64 -3.70
C ILE A 66 -11.41 18.06 -3.38
N THR A 67 -11.94 18.77 -4.39
CA THR A 67 -12.46 20.13 -4.26
C THR A 67 -13.98 20.10 -4.29
N ALA A 68 -14.64 20.60 -3.25
CA ALA A 68 -16.10 20.82 -3.22
C ALA A 68 -16.43 22.17 -3.83
N THR A 69 -17.19 22.19 -4.94
CA THR A 69 -17.38 23.42 -5.73
C THR A 69 -18.69 24.14 -5.46
N ASP A 70 -19.73 23.48 -4.98
CA ASP A 70 -21.07 24.06 -4.81
C ASP A 70 -21.52 24.21 -3.36
N HIS A 71 -21.27 23.23 -2.51
CA HIS A 71 -21.57 23.26 -1.06
C HIS A 71 -20.75 22.18 -0.34
N ASP A 72 -20.97 22.03 0.97
CA ASP A 72 -20.26 21.02 1.78
C ASP A 72 -20.70 19.61 1.37
N HIS A 73 -19.73 18.72 1.24
CA HIS A 73 -19.89 17.29 0.98
C HIS A 73 -19.12 16.45 2.00
N GLY A 74 -19.16 15.16 1.84
CA GLY A 74 -18.26 14.23 2.55
C GLY A 74 -17.70 13.22 1.56
N PHE A 75 -16.64 12.56 1.92
CA PHE A 75 -16.07 11.45 1.15
C PHE A 75 -15.79 10.27 2.07
N SER A 76 -16.29 9.12 1.71
CA SER A 76 -16.02 7.85 2.41
C SER A 76 -15.78 6.78 1.37
N ILE A 77 -14.77 5.95 1.57
CA ILE A 77 -14.37 4.88 0.66
C ILE A 77 -14.14 3.59 1.44
N LEU A 78 -14.51 2.45 0.86
CA LEU A 78 -14.20 1.15 1.43
C LEU A 78 -12.69 0.90 1.35
N THR A 79 -12.13 0.31 2.40
CA THR A 79 -10.70 -0.04 2.47
C THR A 79 -10.38 -1.43 1.93
N VAL A 80 -11.40 -2.29 1.82
CA VAL A 80 -11.33 -3.62 1.20
C VAL A 80 -12.05 -3.60 -0.15
N PRO A 81 -11.62 -4.41 -1.13
CA PRO A 81 -12.27 -4.46 -2.44
C PRO A 81 -13.73 -4.88 -2.33
N ASP A 82 -14.57 -4.37 -3.22
CA ASP A 82 -15.99 -4.74 -3.33
C ASP A 82 -16.11 -6.26 -3.52
N GLY A 83 -16.97 -6.89 -2.72
CA GLY A 83 -17.20 -8.34 -2.75
C GLY A 83 -16.16 -9.18 -1.99
N ALA A 84 -15.12 -8.56 -1.42
CA ALA A 84 -14.21 -9.26 -0.52
C ALA A 84 -14.81 -9.39 0.88
N ASP A 85 -14.28 -10.34 1.68
CA ASP A 85 -14.66 -10.47 3.08
C ASP A 85 -14.33 -9.17 3.84
N SER A 86 -15.30 -8.64 4.57
CA SER A 86 -15.15 -7.40 5.37
C SER A 86 -14.07 -7.50 6.46
N ASN A 87 -13.70 -8.73 6.85
CA ASN A 87 -12.61 -9.01 7.79
C ASN A 87 -11.25 -9.18 7.08
N GLY A 88 -11.21 -9.01 5.75
CA GLY A 88 -9.99 -9.09 4.95
C GLY A 88 -9.02 -7.95 5.25
N SER A 89 -7.77 -8.15 4.83
CA SER A 89 -6.76 -7.09 4.92
C SER A 89 -7.15 -5.89 4.06
N ALA A 90 -6.93 -4.68 4.58
CA ALA A 90 -7.16 -3.46 3.84
C ALA A 90 -6.31 -3.43 2.56
N GLY A 91 -6.97 -3.22 1.42
CA GLY A 91 -6.31 -3.06 0.12
C GLY A 91 -5.93 -1.61 -0.18
N LEU A 92 -6.55 -0.64 0.51
CA LEU A 92 -6.16 0.76 0.54
C LEU A 92 -5.66 1.10 1.94
N VAL A 93 -4.40 1.55 2.06
CA VAL A 93 -3.77 1.90 3.33
C VAL A 93 -3.60 3.41 3.41
N PHE A 94 -4.42 4.07 4.21
CA PHE A 94 -4.45 5.52 4.36
C PHE A 94 -3.39 6.02 5.33
N THR A 95 -2.77 7.16 5.01
CA THR A 95 -1.84 7.87 5.91
C THR A 95 -2.59 8.42 7.13
N SER A 96 -3.80 8.93 6.94
CA SER A 96 -4.69 9.46 7.99
C SER A 96 -6.10 8.91 7.75
N PRO A 97 -6.42 7.69 8.23
CA PRO A 97 -7.70 7.06 7.99
C PRO A 97 -8.83 7.83 8.70
N GLN A 98 -9.94 8.02 7.99
CA GLN A 98 -11.17 8.60 8.51
C GLN A 98 -12.37 7.82 7.95
N GLU A 99 -13.45 7.74 8.72
CA GLU A 99 -14.70 7.17 8.24
C GLU A 99 -15.39 8.08 7.21
N CYS A 100 -15.22 9.40 7.40
CA CYS A 100 -15.81 10.42 6.56
C CYS A 100 -14.92 11.68 6.54
N TRP A 101 -14.28 11.94 5.39
CA TRP A 101 -13.57 13.20 5.17
C TRP A 101 -14.57 14.31 4.86
N GLN A 102 -14.52 15.39 5.63
CA GLN A 102 -15.36 16.56 5.39
C GLN A 102 -14.78 17.38 4.23
N LEU A 103 -15.60 17.67 3.24
CA LEU A 103 -15.25 18.47 2.07
C LEU A 103 -15.98 19.81 2.17
N LYS A 104 -15.28 20.85 2.59
CA LYS A 104 -15.84 22.19 2.73
C LYS A 104 -15.93 22.88 1.37
N LYS A 105 -17.03 23.60 1.14
CA LYS A 105 -17.23 24.36 -0.08
C LYS A 105 -16.07 25.32 -0.37
N GLY A 106 -15.54 25.24 -1.57
CA GLY A 106 -14.42 26.06 -2.04
C GLY A 106 -13.05 25.60 -1.56
N GLU A 107 -12.97 24.58 -0.70
CA GLU A 107 -11.72 24.04 -0.19
C GLU A 107 -11.34 22.73 -0.89
N THR A 108 -10.03 22.46 -0.92
CA THR A 108 -9.47 21.19 -1.40
C THR A 108 -9.01 20.35 -0.21
N THR A 109 -9.56 19.16 -0.09
CA THR A 109 -9.17 18.15 0.90
C THR A 109 -8.20 17.18 0.26
N ASN A 110 -7.03 16.96 0.90
CA ASN A 110 -6.03 15.99 0.46
C ASN A 110 -6.20 14.68 1.22
N ILE A 111 -6.31 13.56 0.48
CA ILE A 111 -6.46 12.21 1.02
C ILE A 111 -5.36 11.36 0.43
N GLU A 112 -4.48 10.82 1.28
CA GLU A 112 -3.31 10.04 0.86
C GLU A 112 -3.42 8.59 1.29
N PHE A 113 -3.10 7.69 0.36
CA PHE A 113 -3.09 6.24 0.60
C PHE A 113 -2.14 5.50 -0.34
N LEU A 114 -1.78 4.29 0.07
CA LEU A 114 -1.13 3.29 -0.77
C LEU A 114 -2.20 2.34 -1.31
N ALA A 115 -2.29 2.21 -2.64
CA ALA A 115 -3.17 1.26 -3.32
C ALA A 115 -2.47 -0.11 -3.39
N GLN A 116 -2.65 -0.98 -2.38
CA GLN A 116 -1.93 -2.25 -2.29
C GLN A 116 -2.55 -3.37 -3.11
N THR A 117 -3.87 -3.53 -3.01
CA THR A 117 -4.55 -4.70 -3.58
C THR A 117 -5.37 -4.30 -4.80
N PRO A 118 -5.18 -4.95 -5.96
CA PRO A 118 -6.04 -4.76 -7.13
C PRO A 118 -7.51 -5.07 -6.81
N GLY A 119 -8.41 -4.27 -7.36
CA GLY A 119 -9.84 -4.43 -7.16
C GLY A 119 -10.62 -3.13 -7.32
N THR A 120 -11.91 -3.21 -7.13
CA THR A 120 -12.84 -2.07 -7.16
C THR A 120 -13.18 -1.68 -5.73
N TYR A 121 -13.14 -0.38 -5.44
CA TYR A 121 -13.42 0.19 -4.12
C TYR A 121 -14.50 1.24 -4.26
N SER A 122 -15.68 0.95 -3.72
CA SER A 122 -16.80 1.88 -3.75
C SER A 122 -16.59 3.04 -2.79
N PHE A 123 -16.85 4.25 -3.27
CA PHE A 123 -16.89 5.46 -2.44
C PHE A 123 -18.23 6.18 -2.56
N LYS A 124 -18.56 6.98 -1.56
CA LYS A 124 -19.82 7.71 -1.47
C LYS A 124 -19.68 9.00 -0.68
N CYS A 125 -20.65 9.89 -0.88
CA CYS A 125 -20.83 11.02 0.03
C CYS A 125 -21.35 10.54 1.38
N CYS A 126 -20.70 10.92 2.46
CA CYS A 126 -21.05 10.59 3.85
C CYS A 126 -21.63 11.79 4.62
N HIS A 127 -21.71 12.96 3.99
CA HIS A 127 -22.35 14.17 4.54
C HIS A 127 -23.65 14.43 3.82
N THR A 128 -24.75 14.63 4.55
CA THR A 128 -26.07 14.90 3.93
C THR A 128 -26.03 16.21 3.15
N CYS A 129 -25.94 16.10 1.83
CA CYS A 129 -25.75 17.22 0.92
C CYS A 129 -27.00 17.55 0.06
N GLY A 130 -28.17 17.06 0.44
CA GLY A 130 -29.46 17.31 -0.21
C GLY A 130 -30.18 16.03 -0.69
N ILE A 131 -31.25 16.17 -1.42
CA ILE A 131 -32.19 15.08 -1.80
C ILE A 131 -31.50 13.99 -2.64
N GLY A 132 -30.54 14.34 -3.52
CA GLY A 132 -29.76 13.40 -4.34
C GLY A 132 -28.56 12.76 -3.65
N HIS A 133 -28.32 13.04 -2.38
CA HIS A 133 -27.19 12.56 -1.58
C HIS A 133 -26.91 11.04 -1.75
N ARG A 134 -27.98 10.20 -1.74
CA ARG A 134 -27.82 8.73 -1.86
C ARG A 134 -27.28 8.29 -3.22
N GLY A 135 -27.41 9.11 -4.25
CA GLY A 135 -26.88 8.87 -5.59
C GLY A 135 -25.42 9.31 -5.77
N MET A 136 -24.89 10.13 -4.83
CA MET A 136 -23.52 10.66 -4.92
C MET A 136 -22.50 9.62 -4.49
N LYS A 137 -22.04 8.82 -5.46
CA LYS A 137 -21.14 7.70 -5.28
C LYS A 137 -20.29 7.46 -6.53
N GLY A 138 -19.22 6.70 -6.40
CA GLY A 138 -18.37 6.29 -7.51
C GLY A 138 -17.47 5.11 -7.11
N GLN A 139 -16.50 4.84 -7.95
CA GLN A 139 -15.58 3.73 -7.77
C GLN A 139 -14.14 4.18 -8.00
N LEU A 140 -13.23 3.68 -7.17
CA LEU A 140 -11.80 3.67 -7.40
C LEU A 140 -11.43 2.25 -7.87
N ILE A 141 -10.73 2.16 -9.00
CA ILE A 141 -10.29 0.90 -9.59
C ILE A 141 -8.77 0.84 -9.45
N VAL A 142 -8.30 -0.14 -8.71
CA VAL A 142 -6.87 -0.45 -8.59
C VAL A 142 -6.53 -1.51 -9.62
N ASP A 143 -5.85 -1.08 -10.68
CA ASP A 143 -5.37 -1.94 -11.77
C ASP A 143 -4.11 -2.69 -11.35
N ARG A 144 -3.85 -3.86 -11.97
CA ARG A 144 -2.66 -4.69 -11.75
C ARG A 144 -1.40 -4.09 -12.37
#